data_766bd5477c8f9ea1989f01a8831e9303
#
_entry.id   766bd5477c8f9ea1989f01a8831e9303
#
_cell.length_a   1.000
_cell.length_b   1.000
_cell.length_c   1.000
_cell.angle_alpha   90.00
_cell.angle_beta   90.00
_cell.angle_gamma   90.00
#
_symmetry.space_group_name_H-M   'P 1'
#
loop_
_entity.id
_entity.type
_entity.pdbx_description
1 polymer ?
#
loop_
_entity_poly.entity_id
_entity_poly.type
_entity_poly.pdbx_seq_one_letter_code
_entity_poly.pdbx_strand_id
1 'polypeptide(L)'
;ALGVADESAHLRRVVAAVTDFVIEYTGSAGTLVTSEYVFHTRRLAEAEADRRSALLNTLLDGYDEADQAAAGLLRRAGYLQQRQSYCVALARSVDPGEMESAPRAQRMADAIAEALAPAGIRSIIGIRDNHVVAILSATRRTSGWTAPQSSVADRVYPALRGVGPAALIGLSNDAPSTSHIPKAANEAGLALDLANVSNRVARYSDISLRQMLITQARSVASTSGPAWAEKMITADRRGVLAATLRSYADCNMNAQKTAELLGIHPNTVYSRMQKIERITGLNALQFHALGELLLALDWAHRE
;
A
#
# COMPACT_ATOMS: atom_id res chain seq x y z
N ALA A 1 30.32 -72.51 39.36
CA ALA A 1 29.09 -72.05 38.63
C ALA A 1 28.45 -70.81 39.27
N LEU A 2 28.53 -70.58 40.58
CA LEU A 2 27.90 -69.42 41.24
C LEU A 2 28.65 -68.08 41.01
N GLY A 3 29.98 -68.08 40.82
CA GLY A 3 30.76 -66.87 40.59
C GLY A 3 30.57 -66.21 39.21
N VAL A 4 30.35 -67.01 38.15
CA VAL A 4 30.18 -66.54 36.79
C VAL A 4 28.81 -65.90 36.57
N ALA A 5 27.78 -66.35 37.29
CA ALA A 5 26.43 -65.77 37.23
C ALA A 5 26.36 -64.38 37.87
N ASP A 6 27.13 -64.19 38.98
CA ASP A 6 27.18 -62.89 39.68
C ASP A 6 27.96 -61.84 38.90
N GLU A 7 29.06 -62.23 38.25
CA GLU A 7 29.88 -61.39 37.41
C GLU A 7 29.09 -60.90 36.15
N SER A 8 28.30 -61.78 35.56
CA SER A 8 27.42 -61.40 34.41
C SER A 8 26.24 -60.49 34.81
N ALA A 9 25.75 -60.60 36.04
CA ALA A 9 24.71 -59.70 36.57
C ALA A 9 25.29 -58.33 36.91
N HIS A 10 26.52 -58.26 37.43
CA HIS A 10 27.23 -57.04 37.68
C HIS A 10 27.52 -56.28 36.34
N LEU A 11 28.02 -56.97 35.35
CA LEU A 11 28.32 -56.39 34.04
C LEU A 11 27.04 -55.78 33.37
N ARG A 12 25.92 -56.50 33.44
CA ARG A 12 24.64 -55.97 32.93
C ARG A 12 24.16 -54.72 33.63
N ARG A 13 24.34 -54.59 34.94
CA ARG A 13 24.00 -53.37 35.71
C ARG A 13 24.89 -52.22 35.31
N VAL A 14 26.19 -52.42 35.12
CA VAL A 14 27.14 -51.41 34.70
C VAL A 14 26.80 -50.91 33.30
N VAL A 15 26.53 -51.83 32.36
CA VAL A 15 26.14 -51.48 30.97
C VAL A 15 24.83 -50.71 30.97
N ALA A 16 23.82 -51.10 31.76
CA ALA A 16 22.58 -50.35 31.86
C ALA A 16 22.81 -48.94 32.42
N ALA A 17 23.55 -48.78 33.49
CA ALA A 17 23.85 -47.47 34.06
C ALA A 17 24.65 -46.56 33.13
N VAL A 18 25.59 -47.10 32.36
CA VAL A 18 26.32 -46.33 31.34
C VAL A 18 25.40 -45.94 30.19
N THR A 19 24.52 -46.83 29.79
CA THR A 19 23.55 -46.53 28.71
C THR A 19 22.59 -45.42 29.15
N ASP A 20 22.04 -45.50 30.36
CA ASP A 20 21.14 -44.46 30.90
C ASP A 20 21.86 -43.13 31.00
N PHE A 21 23.10 -43.09 31.49
CA PHE A 21 23.93 -41.88 31.56
C PHE A 21 24.18 -41.28 30.17
N VAL A 22 24.49 -42.11 29.16
CA VAL A 22 24.74 -41.65 27.79
C VAL A 22 23.45 -41.07 27.18
N ILE A 23 22.30 -41.70 27.41
CA ILE A 23 20.98 -41.19 26.92
C ILE A 23 20.65 -39.83 27.59
N GLU A 24 20.81 -39.74 28.92
CA GLU A 24 20.55 -38.53 29.67
C GLU A 24 21.51 -37.39 29.25
N TYR A 25 22.80 -37.69 29.14
CA TYR A 25 23.81 -36.72 28.69
C TYR A 25 23.55 -36.23 27.27
N THR A 26 23.29 -37.12 26.33
CA THR A 26 23.00 -36.73 24.91
C THR A 26 21.69 -35.97 24.79
N GLY A 27 20.67 -36.32 25.56
CA GLY A 27 19.41 -35.59 25.64
C GLY A 27 19.61 -34.17 26.19
N SER A 28 20.33 -34.04 27.31
CA SER A 28 20.63 -32.73 27.93
C SER A 28 21.50 -31.86 27.01
N ALA A 29 22.54 -32.41 26.43
CA ALA A 29 23.43 -31.71 25.49
C ALA A 29 22.64 -31.28 24.23
N GLY A 30 21.79 -32.14 23.68
CA GLY A 30 20.93 -31.81 22.54
C GLY A 30 19.96 -30.67 22.86
N THR A 31 19.34 -30.68 24.02
CA THR A 31 18.45 -29.63 24.48
C THR A 31 19.19 -28.29 24.63
N LEU A 32 20.38 -28.30 25.22
CA LEU A 32 21.20 -27.10 25.41
C LEU A 32 21.62 -26.50 24.07
N VAL A 33 22.12 -27.32 23.15
CA VAL A 33 22.53 -26.86 21.81
C VAL A 33 21.33 -26.29 21.04
N THR A 34 20.18 -26.96 21.11
CA THR A 34 18.98 -26.51 20.44
C THR A 34 18.48 -25.18 21.02
N SER A 35 18.47 -25.04 22.34
CA SER A 35 18.04 -23.79 23.00
C SER A 35 18.97 -22.61 22.66
N GLU A 36 20.28 -22.85 22.67
CA GLU A 36 21.27 -21.83 22.31
C GLU A 36 21.18 -21.45 20.83
N TYR A 37 21.00 -22.42 19.94
CA TYR A 37 20.78 -22.17 18.52
C TYR A 37 19.53 -21.32 18.28
N VAL A 38 18.40 -21.68 18.90
CA VAL A 38 17.15 -20.92 18.79
C VAL A 38 17.32 -19.50 19.34
N PHE A 39 18.00 -19.36 20.49
CA PHE A 39 18.27 -18.05 21.08
C PHE A 39 19.12 -17.16 20.17
N HIS A 40 20.21 -17.67 19.63
CA HIS A 40 21.07 -16.92 18.70
C HIS A 40 20.34 -16.59 17.39
N THR A 41 19.59 -17.52 16.83
CA THR A 41 18.83 -17.31 15.60
C THR A 41 17.77 -16.21 15.81
N ARG A 42 17.09 -16.23 16.95
CA ARG A 42 16.12 -15.20 17.32
C ARG A 42 16.77 -13.82 17.46
N ARG A 43 17.89 -13.72 18.16
CA ARG A 43 18.64 -12.46 18.30
C ARG A 43 19.12 -11.90 16.98
N LEU A 44 19.58 -12.74 16.06
CA LEU A 44 19.97 -12.33 14.71
C LEU A 44 18.77 -11.83 13.91
N ALA A 45 17.63 -12.51 14.00
CA ALA A 45 16.39 -12.09 13.35
C ALA A 45 15.86 -10.75 13.90
N GLU A 46 15.90 -10.55 15.22
CA GLU A 46 15.52 -9.29 15.88
C GLU A 46 16.45 -8.14 15.44
N ALA A 47 17.77 -8.34 15.44
CA ALA A 47 18.74 -7.33 15.01
C ALA A 47 18.59 -6.97 13.50
N GLU A 48 18.23 -7.93 12.66
CA GLU A 48 17.98 -7.69 11.23
C GLU A 48 16.66 -6.95 11.04
N ALA A 49 15.62 -7.26 11.84
CA ALA A 49 14.34 -6.55 11.83
C ALA A 49 14.51 -5.09 12.26
N ASP A 50 15.26 -4.84 13.33
CA ASP A 50 15.57 -3.48 13.82
C ASP A 50 16.33 -2.67 12.77
N ARG A 51 17.31 -3.29 12.12
CA ARG A 51 18.10 -2.67 11.06
C ARG A 51 17.24 -2.33 9.84
N ARG A 52 16.31 -3.22 9.47
CA ARG A 52 15.37 -3.01 8.37
C ARG A 52 14.43 -1.86 8.69
N SER A 53 13.88 -1.81 9.89
CA SER A 53 13.00 -0.74 10.37
C SER A 53 13.73 0.61 10.40
N ALA A 54 14.96 0.66 10.90
CA ALA A 54 15.77 1.87 10.91
C ALA A 54 16.02 2.39 9.48
N LEU A 55 16.35 1.50 8.54
CA LEU A 55 16.59 1.84 7.16
C LEU A 55 15.30 2.36 6.47
N LEU A 56 14.18 1.70 6.72
CA LEU A 56 12.88 2.09 6.19
C LEU A 56 12.49 3.49 6.69
N ASN A 57 12.62 3.74 7.99
CA ASN A 57 12.31 5.05 8.58
C ASN A 57 13.23 6.14 8.03
N THR A 58 14.54 5.90 7.96
CA THR A 58 15.51 6.86 7.37
C THR A 58 15.12 7.24 5.94
N LEU A 59 14.68 6.28 5.13
CA LEU A 59 14.27 6.54 3.75
C LEU A 59 12.92 7.27 3.65
N LEU A 60 11.97 6.97 4.53
CA LEU A 60 10.63 7.57 4.52
C LEU A 60 10.61 8.98 5.12
N ASP A 61 11.37 9.21 6.18
CA ASP A 61 11.45 10.53 6.84
C ASP A 61 12.32 11.51 6.05
N GLY A 62 13.12 10.96 5.13
CA GLY A 62 14.19 11.72 4.49
C GLY A 62 15.42 11.81 5.38
N TYR A 63 16.54 12.15 4.79
CA TYR A 63 17.81 12.31 5.49
C TYR A 63 18.59 13.49 4.91
N ASP A 64 19.39 14.12 5.76
CA ASP A 64 20.37 15.10 5.30
C ASP A 64 21.55 14.34 4.66
N GLU A 65 21.92 14.71 3.45
CA GLU A 65 23.09 14.11 2.77
C GLU A 65 24.41 14.39 3.53
N ALA A 66 24.43 15.42 4.38
CA ALA A 66 25.53 15.73 5.28
C ALA A 66 25.56 14.79 6.52
N ASP A 67 24.49 14.07 6.84
CA ASP A 67 24.45 13.10 7.92
C ASP A 67 25.24 11.84 7.55
N GLN A 68 26.47 11.77 8.05
CA GLN A 68 27.38 10.64 7.81
C GLN A 68 26.82 9.31 8.34
N ALA A 69 26.01 9.32 9.39
CA ALA A 69 25.42 8.10 9.96
C ALA A 69 24.37 7.54 9.01
N ALA A 70 23.42 8.36 8.55
CA ALA A 70 22.41 7.99 7.57
C ALA A 70 23.04 7.56 6.25
N ALA A 71 23.98 8.34 5.71
CA ALA A 71 24.71 8.01 4.50
C ALA A 71 25.51 6.70 4.63
N GLY A 72 26.11 6.44 5.81
CA GLY A 72 26.80 5.20 6.10
C GLY A 72 25.88 3.99 6.14
N LEU A 73 24.68 4.12 6.73
CA LEU A 73 23.65 3.10 6.76
C LEU A 73 23.19 2.75 5.33
N LEU A 74 22.81 3.76 4.54
CA LEU A 74 22.33 3.61 3.18
C LEU A 74 23.38 3.01 2.24
N ARG A 75 24.65 3.44 2.38
CA ARG A 75 25.78 2.91 1.60
C ARG A 75 26.01 1.43 1.87
N ARG A 76 26.07 1.03 3.16
CA ARG A 76 26.21 -0.37 3.56
C ARG A 76 25.03 -1.23 3.07
N ALA A 77 23.86 -0.65 3.06
CA ALA A 77 22.66 -1.28 2.53
C ALA A 77 22.57 -1.24 0.99
N GLY A 78 23.48 -0.53 0.29
CA GLY A 78 23.54 -0.47 -1.18
C GLY A 78 22.43 0.41 -1.80
N TYR A 79 21.94 1.42 -1.08
CA TYR A 79 20.91 2.35 -1.55
C TYR A 79 21.44 3.64 -2.17
N LEU A 80 22.71 3.94 -2.04
CA LEU A 80 23.36 5.11 -2.67
C LEU A 80 24.06 4.76 -3.98
N GLN A 81 23.72 3.65 -4.61
CA GLN A 81 24.30 3.29 -5.90
C GLN A 81 23.72 4.18 -7.01
N GLN A 82 24.59 4.69 -7.87
CA GLN A 82 24.18 5.42 -9.06
C GLN A 82 23.32 4.53 -9.98
N ARG A 83 22.35 5.14 -10.67
CA ARG A 83 21.46 4.49 -11.64
C ARG A 83 20.39 3.55 -11.06
N GLN A 84 19.96 3.76 -9.83
CA GLN A 84 18.76 3.10 -9.33
C GLN A 84 17.52 3.98 -9.50
N SER A 85 16.37 3.34 -9.75
CA SER A 85 15.04 3.93 -9.63
C SER A 85 14.34 3.32 -8.46
N TYR A 86 13.52 4.09 -7.78
CA TYR A 86 12.76 3.69 -6.61
C TYR A 86 11.29 3.89 -6.85
N CYS A 87 10.47 3.09 -6.20
CA CYS A 87 9.02 3.24 -6.16
C CYS A 87 8.55 2.85 -4.76
N VAL A 88 7.51 3.49 -4.26
CA VAL A 88 6.92 3.18 -2.97
C VAL A 88 5.53 2.60 -3.17
N ALA A 89 5.24 1.49 -2.49
CA ALA A 89 3.90 0.96 -2.35
C ALA A 89 3.49 1.06 -0.89
N LEU A 90 2.29 1.60 -0.66
CA LEU A 90 1.63 1.58 0.64
C LEU A 90 0.42 0.67 0.56
N ALA A 91 0.24 -0.17 1.59
CA ALA A 91 -0.88 -1.09 1.62
C ALA A 91 -1.57 -1.06 2.98
N ARG A 92 -2.89 -1.21 2.95
CA ARG A 92 -3.74 -1.42 4.13
C ARG A 92 -4.78 -2.49 3.86
N SER A 93 -5.40 -3.01 4.90
CA SER A 93 -6.54 -3.90 4.74
C SER A 93 -7.80 -3.12 4.36
N VAL A 94 -8.71 -3.78 3.64
CA VAL A 94 -10.11 -3.30 3.46
C VAL A 94 -10.78 -3.10 4.82
N ASP A 95 -10.50 -3.99 5.80
CA ASP A 95 -10.88 -3.80 7.19
C ASP A 95 -9.72 -3.15 7.96
N PRO A 96 -9.84 -1.87 8.37
CA PRO A 96 -8.79 -1.17 9.09
C PRO A 96 -8.38 -1.85 10.41
N GLY A 97 -9.32 -2.48 11.11
CA GLY A 97 -9.07 -3.19 12.36
C GLY A 97 -8.10 -4.37 12.23
N GLU A 98 -7.93 -4.91 11.03
CA GLU A 98 -6.92 -5.95 10.78
C GLU A 98 -5.50 -5.43 10.91
N MET A 99 -5.25 -4.17 10.61
CA MET A 99 -3.92 -3.56 10.68
C MET A 99 -3.48 -3.23 12.12
N GLU A 100 -4.41 -3.16 13.07
CA GLU A 100 -4.10 -2.98 14.50
C GLU A 100 -3.48 -4.26 15.10
N SER A 101 -3.70 -5.39 14.47
CA SER A 101 -3.12 -6.67 14.88
C SER A 101 -1.76 -6.89 14.23
N ALA A 102 -0.66 -6.79 15.00
CA ALA A 102 0.70 -7.01 14.48
C ALA A 102 0.87 -8.33 13.69
N PRO A 103 0.31 -9.49 14.12
CA PRO A 103 0.41 -10.72 13.33
C PRO A 103 -0.34 -10.65 11.99
N ARG A 104 -1.44 -9.87 11.90
CA ARG A 104 -2.21 -9.71 10.66
C ARG A 104 -1.52 -8.76 9.70
N ALA A 105 -1.00 -7.65 10.21
CA ALA A 105 -0.20 -6.72 9.44
C ALA A 105 1.07 -7.41 8.88
N GLN A 106 1.71 -8.27 9.68
CA GLN A 106 2.87 -9.05 9.22
C GLN A 106 2.50 -10.03 8.10
N ARG A 107 1.37 -10.73 8.20
CA ARG A 107 0.91 -11.60 7.09
C ARG A 107 0.68 -10.84 5.79
N MET A 108 0.18 -9.62 5.86
CA MET A 108 0.03 -8.77 4.67
C MET A 108 1.40 -8.37 4.11
N ALA A 109 2.36 -8.01 4.96
CA ALA A 109 3.72 -7.71 4.54
C ALA A 109 4.39 -8.92 3.87
N ASP A 110 4.21 -10.11 4.42
CA ASP A 110 4.72 -11.36 3.86
C ASP A 110 4.08 -11.69 2.51
N ALA A 111 2.76 -11.51 2.37
CA ALA A 111 2.04 -11.71 1.11
C ALA A 111 2.51 -10.73 0.01
N ILE A 112 2.80 -9.48 0.36
CA ILE A 112 3.36 -8.50 -0.57
C ILE A 112 4.80 -8.89 -0.95
N ALA A 113 5.61 -9.35 0.01
CA ALA A 113 6.97 -9.81 -0.25
C ALA A 113 6.99 -11.01 -1.21
N GLU A 114 6.12 -11.98 -0.99
CA GLU A 114 5.96 -13.16 -1.83
C GLU A 114 5.51 -12.78 -3.26
N ALA A 115 4.53 -11.89 -3.39
CA ALA A 115 4.07 -11.42 -4.68
C ALA A 115 5.16 -10.69 -5.48
N LEU A 116 6.05 -9.95 -4.79
CA LEU A 116 7.13 -9.20 -5.41
C LEU A 116 8.38 -10.03 -5.75
N ALA A 117 8.56 -11.17 -5.10
CA ALA A 117 9.75 -12.02 -5.28
C ALA A 117 10.04 -12.40 -6.76
N PRO A 118 9.03 -12.79 -7.57
CA PRO A 118 9.26 -13.14 -8.98
C PRO A 118 9.65 -11.96 -9.85
N ALA A 119 9.36 -10.73 -9.44
CA ALA A 119 9.66 -9.52 -10.22
C ALA A 119 11.16 -9.19 -10.29
N GLY A 120 12.01 -9.86 -9.50
CA GLY A 120 13.45 -9.62 -9.44
C GLY A 120 13.80 -8.18 -9.02
N ILE A 121 12.97 -7.60 -8.16
CA ILE A 121 13.09 -6.22 -7.67
C ILE A 121 13.53 -6.28 -6.21
N ARG A 122 14.49 -5.45 -5.87
CA ARG A 122 14.91 -5.31 -4.49
C ARG A 122 13.84 -4.56 -3.70
N SER A 123 13.42 -5.10 -2.58
CA SER A 123 12.40 -4.51 -1.72
C SER A 123 12.87 -4.40 -0.27
N ILE A 124 12.48 -3.32 0.40
CA ILE A 124 12.43 -3.21 1.87
C ILE A 124 10.95 -3.12 2.22
N ILE A 125 10.48 -4.06 3.02
CA ILE A 125 9.08 -4.11 3.44
C ILE A 125 9.06 -4.04 4.96
N GLY A 126 8.18 -3.20 5.48
CA GLY A 126 7.95 -3.04 6.92
C GLY A 126 6.55 -2.49 7.19
N ILE A 127 6.24 -2.31 8.47
CA ILE A 127 4.97 -1.79 8.94
C ILE A 127 5.22 -0.45 9.60
N ARG A 128 4.47 0.58 9.20
CA ARG A 128 4.51 1.91 9.78
C ARG A 128 3.13 2.55 9.75
N ASP A 129 2.71 3.17 10.84
CA ASP A 129 1.44 3.91 10.94
C ASP A 129 0.24 3.10 10.44
N ASN A 130 0.13 1.84 10.85
CA ASN A 130 -0.90 0.89 10.43
C ASN A 130 -0.95 0.60 8.91
N HIS A 131 0.15 0.86 8.20
CA HIS A 131 0.31 0.51 6.79
C HIS A 131 1.49 -0.42 6.60
N VAL A 132 1.38 -1.33 5.65
CA VAL A 132 2.55 -2.01 5.11
C VAL A 132 3.19 -1.08 4.08
N VAL A 133 4.47 -0.80 4.26
CA VAL A 133 5.27 0.03 3.37
C VAL A 133 6.27 -0.84 2.64
N ALA A 134 6.31 -0.76 1.34
CA ALA A 134 7.31 -1.41 0.50
C ALA A 134 8.07 -0.35 -0.31
N ILE A 135 9.38 -0.23 -0.04
CA ILE A 135 10.29 0.58 -0.85
C ILE A 135 10.95 -0.37 -1.86
N LEU A 136 10.68 -0.14 -3.12
CA LEU A 136 11.04 -0.98 -4.24
C LEU A 136 12.15 -0.31 -5.04
N SER A 137 13.16 -1.07 -5.44
CA SER A 137 14.26 -0.51 -6.24
C SER A 137 14.74 -1.45 -7.33
N ALA A 138 15.08 -0.88 -8.46
CA ALA A 138 15.70 -1.60 -9.56
C ALA A 138 16.75 -0.73 -10.24
N THR A 139 17.78 -1.36 -10.79
CA THR A 139 18.76 -0.68 -11.61
C THR A 139 18.07 -0.14 -12.86
N ARG A 140 18.27 1.14 -13.14
CA ARG A 140 17.86 1.73 -14.41
C ARG A 140 18.62 1.01 -15.53
N ARG A 141 17.91 0.35 -16.41
CA ARG A 141 18.53 -0.13 -17.63
C ARG A 141 18.94 1.10 -18.42
N THR A 142 20.23 1.25 -18.71
CA THR A 142 20.69 2.18 -19.73
C THR A 142 20.15 1.64 -21.05
N SER A 143 18.99 2.12 -21.46
CA SER A 143 18.48 1.79 -22.78
C SER A 143 19.35 2.51 -23.80
N GLY A 144 19.82 1.76 -24.77
CA GLY A 144 20.10 2.36 -26.06
C GLY A 144 18.80 3.00 -26.60
N TRP A 145 18.88 3.75 -27.66
CA TRP A 145 17.82 4.50 -28.35
C TRP A 145 16.45 3.81 -28.51
N THR A 146 16.37 2.49 -28.34
CA THR A 146 15.25 1.67 -28.79
C THR A 146 14.55 0.89 -27.67
N ALA A 147 15.04 0.92 -26.42
CA ALA A 147 14.40 0.17 -25.35
C ALA A 147 13.58 1.12 -24.46
N PRO A 148 12.26 0.93 -24.36
CA PRO A 148 11.45 1.68 -23.39
C PRO A 148 12.01 1.44 -21.99
N GLN A 149 12.24 2.52 -21.24
CA GLN A 149 12.58 2.43 -19.83
C GLN A 149 11.33 1.84 -19.13
N SER A 150 11.38 0.56 -18.79
CA SER A 150 10.32 0.00 -17.94
C SER A 150 10.48 0.60 -16.55
N SER A 151 9.47 1.34 -16.10
CA SER A 151 9.44 1.90 -14.76
C SER A 151 9.40 0.77 -13.72
N VAL A 152 9.88 1.04 -12.51
CA VAL A 152 9.77 0.10 -11.39
C VAL A 152 8.29 -0.12 -11.08
N ALA A 153 7.52 0.97 -11.08
CA ALA A 153 6.07 0.94 -10.84
C ALA A 153 5.35 0.01 -11.84
N ASP A 154 5.64 0.12 -13.14
CA ASP A 154 5.02 -0.74 -14.16
C ASP A 154 5.41 -2.21 -14.01
N ARG A 155 6.63 -2.49 -13.56
CA ARG A 155 7.10 -3.87 -13.34
C ARG A 155 6.45 -4.54 -12.13
N VAL A 156 6.17 -3.79 -11.06
CA VAL A 156 5.58 -4.33 -9.83
C VAL A 156 4.05 -4.37 -9.85
N TYR A 157 3.43 -3.50 -10.64
CA TYR A 157 1.98 -3.37 -10.67
C TYR A 157 1.23 -4.69 -10.92
N PRO A 158 1.62 -5.54 -11.91
CA PRO A 158 0.96 -6.83 -12.11
C PRO A 158 1.09 -7.76 -10.91
N ALA A 159 2.26 -7.77 -10.26
CA ALA A 159 2.52 -8.60 -9.07
C ALA A 159 1.65 -8.15 -7.89
N LEU A 160 1.57 -6.85 -7.64
CA LEU A 160 0.76 -6.29 -6.56
C LEU A 160 -0.73 -6.55 -6.74
N ARG A 161 -1.23 -6.62 -7.97
CA ARG A 161 -2.61 -7.03 -8.25
C ARG A 161 -2.91 -8.48 -7.86
N GLY A 162 -1.89 -9.32 -7.78
CA GLY A 162 -1.99 -10.71 -7.33
C GLY A 162 -2.06 -10.86 -5.81
N VAL A 163 -1.78 -9.81 -5.02
CA VAL A 163 -1.95 -9.82 -3.57
C VAL A 163 -3.42 -10.04 -3.22
N GLY A 164 -3.68 -10.77 -2.12
CA GLY A 164 -5.01 -11.23 -1.73
C GLY A 164 -6.10 -10.14 -1.71
N PRO A 165 -7.38 -10.55 -1.73
CA PRO A 165 -8.51 -9.62 -1.95
C PRO A 165 -8.71 -8.60 -0.83
N ALA A 166 -8.15 -8.84 0.35
CA ALA A 166 -8.25 -7.93 1.49
C ALA A 166 -7.29 -6.73 1.43
N ALA A 167 -6.31 -6.71 0.50
CA ALA A 167 -5.32 -5.66 0.42
C ALA A 167 -5.75 -4.53 -0.54
N LEU A 168 -5.71 -3.30 -0.05
CA LEU A 168 -5.76 -2.07 -0.84
C LEU A 168 -4.33 -1.52 -0.93
N ILE A 169 -3.88 -1.17 -2.12
CA ILE A 169 -2.49 -0.78 -2.38
C ILE A 169 -2.46 0.50 -3.21
N GLY A 170 -1.70 1.47 -2.75
CA GLY A 170 -1.33 2.67 -3.49
C GLY A 170 0.11 2.57 -3.96
N LEU A 171 0.37 2.92 -5.21
CA LEU A 171 1.68 2.84 -5.85
C LEU A 171 2.11 4.21 -6.36
N SER A 172 3.31 4.66 -6.00
CA SER A 172 3.90 5.92 -6.45
C SER A 172 4.38 5.86 -7.90
N ASN A 173 4.74 7.01 -8.44
CA ASN A 173 5.64 7.08 -9.59
C ASN A 173 7.06 6.66 -9.22
N ASP A 174 7.89 6.46 -10.24
CA ASP A 174 9.31 6.21 -10.05
C ASP A 174 10.03 7.45 -9.50
N ALA A 175 10.79 7.28 -8.44
CA ALA A 175 11.66 8.27 -7.84
C ALA A 175 13.11 8.08 -8.32
N PRO A 176 13.80 9.16 -8.72
CA PRO A 176 15.13 9.06 -9.31
C PRO A 176 16.24 8.80 -8.29
N SER A 177 16.00 9.04 -7.01
CA SER A 177 16.98 8.87 -5.93
C SER A 177 16.28 8.61 -4.60
N THR A 178 17.05 8.19 -3.61
CA THR A 178 16.57 7.97 -2.24
C THR A 178 16.03 9.23 -1.57
N SER A 179 16.55 10.41 -1.89
CA SER A 179 16.04 11.70 -1.38
C SER A 179 14.62 12.04 -1.86
N HIS A 180 14.13 11.37 -2.90
CA HIS A 180 12.76 11.52 -3.41
C HIS A 180 11.77 10.48 -2.83
N ILE A 181 12.25 9.55 -2.00
CA ILE A 181 11.39 8.52 -1.40
C ILE A 181 10.28 9.11 -0.52
N PRO A 182 10.50 10.17 0.30
CA PRO A 182 9.43 10.80 1.06
C PRO A 182 8.29 11.33 0.16
N LYS A 183 8.65 11.94 -0.97
CA LYS A 183 7.67 12.37 -1.97
C LYS A 183 6.92 11.18 -2.58
N ALA A 184 7.64 10.12 -2.94
CA ALA A 184 7.02 8.90 -3.47
C ALA A 184 6.09 8.23 -2.44
N ALA A 185 6.42 8.28 -1.15
CA ALA A 185 5.53 7.79 -0.10
C ALA A 185 4.22 8.59 -0.03
N ASN A 186 4.30 9.92 -0.14
CA ASN A 186 3.11 10.77 -0.22
C ASN A 186 2.27 10.47 -1.47
N GLU A 187 2.90 10.26 -2.62
CA GLU A 187 2.22 9.86 -3.86
C GLU A 187 1.50 8.51 -3.70
N ALA A 188 2.16 7.52 -3.07
CA ALA A 188 1.57 6.22 -2.78
C ALA A 188 0.39 6.34 -1.79
N GLY A 189 0.48 7.25 -0.81
CA GLY A 189 -0.61 7.55 0.12
C GLY A 189 -1.84 8.09 -0.60
N LEU A 190 -1.67 9.09 -1.46
CA LEU A 190 -2.76 9.63 -2.28
C LEU A 190 -3.39 8.57 -3.19
N ALA A 191 -2.58 7.68 -3.73
CA ALA A 191 -3.08 6.57 -4.54
C ALA A 191 -3.85 5.55 -3.66
N LEU A 192 -3.37 5.27 -2.45
CA LEU A 192 -4.04 4.36 -1.52
C LEU A 192 -5.40 4.89 -1.07
N ASP A 193 -5.55 6.20 -0.89
CA ASP A 193 -6.82 6.84 -0.53
C ASP A 193 -7.90 6.66 -1.62
N LEU A 194 -7.47 6.46 -2.86
CA LEU A 194 -8.35 6.21 -4.00
C LEU A 194 -8.53 4.71 -4.32
N ALA A 195 -7.76 3.85 -3.65
CA ALA A 195 -7.93 2.41 -3.79
C ALA A 195 -9.19 1.94 -3.05
N ASN A 196 -9.97 1.09 -3.71
CA ASN A 196 -11.21 0.53 -3.18
C ASN A 196 -11.37 -0.94 -3.61
N VAL A 197 -12.43 -1.61 -3.19
CA VAL A 197 -12.68 -3.03 -3.48
C VAL A 197 -12.73 -3.32 -4.99
N SER A 198 -13.20 -2.39 -5.81
CA SER A 198 -13.28 -2.54 -7.27
C SER A 198 -11.95 -2.27 -7.96
N ASN A 199 -11.14 -1.34 -7.39
CA ASN A 199 -9.81 -0.98 -7.88
C ASN A 199 -8.80 -1.05 -6.73
N ARG A 200 -8.38 -2.27 -6.38
CA ARG A 200 -7.57 -2.54 -5.19
C ARG A 200 -6.13 -2.02 -5.26
N VAL A 201 -5.59 -1.87 -6.46
CA VAL A 201 -4.24 -1.34 -6.67
C VAL A 201 -4.35 -0.08 -7.51
N ALA A 202 -4.25 1.07 -6.86
CA ALA A 202 -4.28 2.35 -7.52
C ALA A 202 -2.86 2.87 -7.77
N ARG A 203 -2.59 3.42 -8.95
CA ARG A 203 -1.32 4.05 -9.30
C ARG A 203 -1.46 5.56 -9.29
N TYR A 204 -0.48 6.25 -8.73
CA TYR A 204 -0.45 7.71 -8.72
C TYR A 204 -0.46 8.31 -10.14
N SER A 205 0.18 7.64 -11.11
CA SER A 205 0.15 8.02 -12.52
C SER A 205 -1.25 8.07 -13.15
N ASP A 206 -2.18 7.30 -12.61
CA ASP A 206 -3.53 7.16 -13.16
C ASP A 206 -4.53 8.12 -12.48
N ILE A 207 -4.08 8.83 -11.45
CA ILE A 207 -4.91 9.80 -10.71
C ILE A 207 -5.08 11.07 -11.54
N SER A 208 -6.34 11.43 -11.81
CA SER A 208 -6.64 12.73 -12.42
C SER A 208 -6.36 13.87 -11.45
N LEU A 209 -5.99 15.05 -11.97
CA LEU A 209 -5.82 16.26 -11.16
C LEU A 209 -7.08 16.57 -10.32
N ARG A 210 -8.24 16.31 -10.87
CA ARG A 210 -9.54 16.45 -10.19
C ARG A 210 -9.62 15.55 -8.95
N GLN A 211 -9.31 14.27 -9.07
CA GLN A 211 -9.29 13.33 -7.94
C GLN A 211 -8.29 13.76 -6.89
N MET A 212 -7.08 14.17 -7.30
CA MET A 212 -6.05 14.65 -6.39
C MET A 212 -6.54 15.86 -5.58
N LEU A 213 -7.13 16.85 -6.23
CA LEU A 213 -7.66 18.05 -5.56
C LEU A 213 -8.77 17.70 -4.56
N ILE A 214 -9.68 16.79 -4.92
CA ILE A 214 -10.77 16.37 -4.04
C ILE A 214 -10.22 15.62 -2.82
N THR A 215 -9.29 14.69 -3.01
CA THR A 215 -8.68 13.92 -1.92
C THR A 215 -7.91 14.85 -0.97
N GLN A 216 -7.09 15.74 -1.52
CA GLN A 216 -6.32 16.71 -0.74
C GLN A 216 -7.24 17.68 0.02
N ALA A 217 -8.27 18.19 -0.63
CA ALA A 217 -9.25 19.06 0.01
C ALA A 217 -9.99 18.34 1.15
N ARG A 218 -10.31 17.07 1.01
CA ARG A 218 -10.92 16.25 2.08
C ARG A 218 -9.99 16.02 3.27
N SER A 219 -8.70 15.86 3.04
CA SER A 219 -7.71 15.64 4.11
C SER A 219 -7.45 16.88 4.96
N VAL A 220 -7.53 18.06 4.35
CA VAL A 220 -7.29 19.36 5.02
C VAL A 220 -8.56 19.90 5.69
N ALA A 221 -9.71 19.59 5.15
CA ALA A 221 -10.98 20.17 5.60
C ALA A 221 -11.80 19.14 6.39
N SER A 222 -11.81 19.30 7.72
CA SER A 222 -12.96 18.89 8.55
C SER A 222 -14.20 19.76 8.25
N THR A 223 -14.18 20.56 7.19
CA THR A 223 -15.16 21.60 6.86
C THR A 223 -16.22 21.08 5.92
N SER A 224 -17.45 21.50 6.21
CA SER A 224 -18.60 21.39 5.31
C SER A 224 -18.27 22.01 3.95
N GLY A 225 -18.76 21.41 2.88
CA GLY A 225 -18.66 21.98 1.54
C GLY A 225 -19.39 23.33 1.43
N PRO A 226 -19.34 23.98 0.26
CA PRO A 226 -20.10 25.21 0.04
C PRO A 226 -21.60 25.00 0.33
N ALA A 227 -22.23 25.97 1.02
CA ALA A 227 -23.64 25.84 1.45
C ALA A 227 -24.63 25.53 0.30
N TRP A 228 -24.33 25.96 -0.92
CA TRP A 228 -25.12 25.63 -2.11
C TRP A 228 -25.00 24.16 -2.50
N ALA A 229 -23.83 23.54 -2.28
CA ALA A 229 -23.62 22.11 -2.56
C ALA A 229 -24.43 21.24 -1.60
N GLU A 230 -24.44 21.56 -0.32
CA GLU A 230 -25.25 20.88 0.68
C GLU A 230 -26.76 20.99 0.37
N LYS A 231 -27.21 22.17 -0.05
CA LYS A 231 -28.60 22.39 -0.49
C LYS A 231 -28.96 21.50 -1.69
N MET A 232 -28.06 21.38 -2.66
CA MET A 232 -28.27 20.53 -3.82
C MET A 232 -28.38 19.05 -3.45
N ILE A 233 -27.48 18.56 -2.63
CA ILE A 233 -27.46 17.16 -2.18
C ILE A 233 -28.74 16.84 -1.40
N THR A 234 -29.13 17.70 -0.48
CA THR A 234 -30.36 17.54 0.31
C THR A 234 -31.62 17.56 -0.55
N ALA A 235 -31.64 18.37 -1.60
CA ALA A 235 -32.77 18.49 -2.52
C ALA A 235 -32.86 17.32 -3.53
N ASP A 236 -31.73 16.64 -3.82
CA ASP A 236 -31.64 15.54 -4.78
C ASP A 236 -31.60 14.16 -4.13
N ARG A 237 -32.52 13.87 -3.20
CA ARG A 237 -32.57 12.59 -2.46
C ARG A 237 -32.55 11.34 -3.34
N ARG A 238 -32.98 11.43 -4.60
CA ARG A 238 -33.01 10.31 -5.54
C ARG A 238 -31.83 10.30 -6.51
N GLY A 239 -30.90 11.24 -6.41
CA GLY A 239 -29.74 11.34 -7.30
C GLY A 239 -30.07 11.70 -8.77
N VAL A 240 -31.32 12.12 -9.04
CA VAL A 240 -31.78 12.39 -10.41
C VAL A 240 -31.11 13.61 -11.02
N LEU A 241 -30.89 14.68 -10.24
CA LEU A 241 -30.21 15.88 -10.68
C LEU A 241 -28.73 15.60 -10.89
N ALA A 242 -28.09 14.89 -9.96
CA ALA A 242 -26.71 14.47 -10.05
C ALA A 242 -26.46 13.60 -11.30
N ALA A 243 -27.30 12.59 -11.52
CA ALA A 243 -27.23 11.76 -12.72
C ALA A 243 -27.38 12.60 -14.01
N THR A 244 -28.30 13.57 -14.02
CA THR A 244 -28.50 14.45 -15.19
C THR A 244 -27.27 15.31 -15.47
N LEU A 245 -26.62 15.88 -14.43
CA LEU A 245 -25.39 16.67 -14.59
C LEU A 245 -24.24 15.83 -15.15
N ARG A 246 -24.03 14.62 -14.62
CA ARG A 246 -22.98 13.70 -15.09
C ARG A 246 -23.22 13.32 -16.55
N SER A 247 -24.43 12.84 -16.88
CA SER A 247 -24.78 12.51 -18.25
C SER A 247 -24.67 13.69 -19.22
N TYR A 248 -24.99 14.91 -18.76
CA TYR A 248 -24.85 16.12 -19.57
C TYR A 248 -23.39 16.45 -19.88
N ALA A 249 -22.50 16.29 -18.90
CA ALA A 249 -21.06 16.43 -19.09
C ALA A 249 -20.52 15.35 -20.03
N ASP A 250 -20.90 14.08 -19.83
CA ASP A 250 -20.46 12.94 -20.64
C ASP A 250 -20.93 13.05 -22.11
N CYS A 251 -22.07 13.70 -22.32
CA CYS A 251 -22.61 14.03 -23.65
C CYS A 251 -22.05 15.34 -24.22
N ASN A 252 -20.94 15.88 -23.71
CA ASN A 252 -20.34 17.14 -24.14
C ASN A 252 -21.30 18.32 -24.11
N MET A 253 -22.09 18.44 -23.05
CA MET A 253 -23.08 19.49 -22.83
C MET A 253 -24.22 19.50 -23.93
N ASN A 254 -24.51 18.36 -24.49
CA ASN A 254 -25.57 18.21 -25.49
C ASN A 254 -26.87 17.68 -24.85
N ALA A 255 -27.87 18.54 -24.68
CA ALA A 255 -29.11 18.20 -24.01
C ALA A 255 -29.93 17.10 -24.74
N GLN A 256 -29.84 17.03 -26.06
CA GLN A 256 -30.57 16.01 -26.86
C GLN A 256 -29.94 14.63 -26.62
N LYS A 257 -28.61 14.50 -26.75
CA LYS A 257 -27.90 13.25 -26.45
C LYS A 257 -28.07 12.83 -24.98
N THR A 258 -28.09 13.78 -24.09
CA THR A 258 -28.35 13.52 -22.65
C THR A 258 -29.76 12.94 -22.44
N ALA A 259 -30.74 13.51 -23.11
CA ALA A 259 -32.11 13.05 -23.05
C ALA A 259 -32.26 11.62 -23.59
N GLU A 260 -31.63 11.33 -24.74
CA GLU A 260 -31.57 9.98 -25.33
C GLU A 260 -30.92 8.99 -24.34
N LEU A 261 -29.77 9.33 -23.78
CA LEU A 261 -29.05 8.49 -22.82
C LEU A 261 -29.88 8.18 -21.55
N LEU A 262 -30.63 9.17 -21.06
CA LEU A 262 -31.46 9.05 -19.86
C LEU A 262 -32.88 8.51 -20.13
N GLY A 263 -33.28 8.31 -21.38
CA GLY A 263 -34.63 7.88 -21.75
C GLY A 263 -35.71 8.90 -21.43
N ILE A 264 -35.41 10.21 -21.52
CA ILE A 264 -36.33 11.32 -21.20
C ILE A 264 -36.46 12.31 -22.36
N HIS A 265 -37.42 13.22 -22.27
CA HIS A 265 -37.54 14.28 -23.26
C HIS A 265 -36.49 15.41 -23.02
N PRO A 266 -35.93 16.07 -24.05
CA PRO A 266 -34.95 17.15 -23.89
C PRO A 266 -35.43 18.31 -22.99
N ASN A 267 -36.71 18.64 -23.05
CA ASN A 267 -37.29 19.67 -22.16
C ASN A 267 -37.15 19.29 -20.66
N THR A 268 -37.16 17.98 -20.37
CA THR A 268 -36.95 17.50 -18.99
C THR A 268 -35.52 17.75 -18.54
N VAL A 269 -34.53 17.62 -19.44
CA VAL A 269 -33.15 17.96 -19.16
C VAL A 269 -33.03 19.44 -18.79
N TYR A 270 -33.58 20.34 -19.63
CA TYR A 270 -33.60 21.78 -19.35
C TYR A 270 -34.33 22.13 -18.07
N SER A 271 -35.48 21.52 -17.80
CA SER A 271 -36.24 21.72 -16.55
C SER A 271 -35.41 21.32 -15.31
N ARG A 272 -34.64 20.22 -15.38
CA ARG A 272 -33.75 19.79 -14.32
C ARG A 272 -32.58 20.76 -14.16
N MET A 273 -31.99 21.28 -15.25
CA MET A 273 -30.90 22.28 -15.17
C MET A 273 -31.40 23.58 -14.54
N GLN A 274 -32.61 24.06 -14.89
CA GLN A 274 -33.22 25.20 -14.22
C GLN A 274 -33.52 24.97 -12.75
N LYS A 275 -33.89 23.73 -12.37
CA LYS A 275 -34.08 23.38 -10.97
C LYS A 275 -32.75 23.43 -10.20
N ILE A 276 -31.66 22.94 -10.80
CA ILE A 276 -30.32 23.02 -10.23
C ILE A 276 -29.92 24.48 -10.03
N GLU A 277 -30.10 25.33 -11.04
CA GLU A 277 -29.80 26.75 -10.97
C GLU A 277 -30.58 27.46 -9.84
N ARG A 278 -31.86 27.15 -9.68
CA ARG A 278 -32.68 27.70 -8.58
C ARG A 278 -32.18 27.28 -7.19
N ILE A 279 -31.64 26.08 -7.04
CA ILE A 279 -31.15 25.55 -5.77
C ILE A 279 -29.77 26.10 -5.44
N THR A 280 -28.89 26.16 -6.45
CA THR A 280 -27.46 26.43 -6.29
C THR A 280 -27.05 27.86 -6.65
N GLY A 281 -27.83 28.54 -7.46
CA GLY A 281 -27.45 29.82 -8.10
C GLY A 281 -26.49 29.65 -9.27
N LEU A 282 -26.12 28.40 -9.65
CA LEU A 282 -25.17 28.10 -10.72
C LEU A 282 -25.89 27.59 -11.95
N ASN A 283 -25.68 28.25 -13.10
CA ASN A 283 -26.28 27.84 -14.37
C ASN A 283 -25.49 26.68 -14.99
N ALA A 284 -26.02 25.45 -14.86
CA ALA A 284 -25.39 24.25 -15.35
C ALA A 284 -25.18 24.18 -16.88
N LEU A 285 -25.79 25.10 -17.65
CA LEU A 285 -25.53 25.21 -19.07
C LEU A 285 -24.23 25.95 -19.41
N GLN A 286 -23.59 26.56 -18.41
CA GLN A 286 -22.29 27.21 -18.54
C GLN A 286 -21.20 26.22 -18.11
N PHE A 287 -20.12 26.10 -18.90
CA PHE A 287 -19.03 25.16 -18.67
C PHE A 287 -18.41 25.25 -17.27
N HIS A 288 -18.08 26.48 -16.82
CA HIS A 288 -17.49 26.69 -15.51
C HIS A 288 -18.43 26.29 -14.37
N ALA A 289 -19.70 26.66 -14.45
CA ALA A 289 -20.70 26.32 -13.45
C ALA A 289 -20.95 24.80 -13.41
N LEU A 290 -21.00 24.14 -14.55
CA LEU A 290 -21.08 22.67 -14.64
C LEU A 290 -19.87 22.02 -13.96
N GLY A 291 -18.66 22.53 -14.20
CA GLY A 291 -17.43 22.05 -13.56
C GLY A 291 -17.49 22.12 -12.03
N GLU A 292 -17.93 23.27 -11.49
CA GLU A 292 -18.12 23.47 -10.03
C GLU A 292 -19.18 22.49 -9.46
N LEU A 293 -20.31 22.35 -10.13
CA LEU A 293 -21.37 21.44 -9.71
C LEU A 293 -20.91 19.99 -9.68
N LEU A 294 -20.15 19.57 -10.68
CA LEU A 294 -19.59 18.21 -10.74
C LEU A 294 -18.52 17.99 -9.66
N LEU A 295 -17.66 18.99 -9.38
CA LEU A 295 -16.69 18.92 -8.28
C LEU A 295 -17.39 18.77 -6.93
N ALA A 296 -18.48 19.52 -6.71
CA ALA A 296 -19.24 19.41 -5.48
C ALA A 296 -19.92 18.05 -5.30
N LEU A 297 -20.41 17.45 -6.38
CA LEU A 297 -20.97 16.10 -6.36
C LEU A 297 -19.92 15.05 -5.99
N ASP A 298 -18.71 15.16 -6.54
CA ASP A 298 -17.64 14.23 -6.22
C ASP A 298 -17.09 14.46 -4.79
N TRP A 299 -17.08 15.72 -4.34
CA TRP A 299 -16.77 16.05 -2.94
C TRP A 299 -17.72 15.37 -1.96
N ALA A 300 -19.00 15.40 -2.27
CA ALA A 300 -20.05 14.88 -1.39
C ALA A 300 -20.19 13.34 -1.43
N HIS A 301 -19.72 12.70 -2.48
CA HIS A 301 -19.77 11.25 -2.63
C HIS A 301 -18.70 10.63 -1.72
N ARG A 302 -19.12 10.23 -0.51
CA ARG A 302 -18.34 9.36 0.38
C ARG A 302 -18.69 7.92 -0.03
N GLU A 303 -17.80 7.25 -0.78
CA GLU A 303 -17.84 5.79 -0.89
C GLU A 303 -17.36 5.13 0.40
#